data_55a8b06f289dfb9e60af9e61ba86c450
#
_entry.id   55a8b06f289dfb9e60af9e61ba86c450
#
_cell.length_a   1.000
_cell.length_b   1.000
_cell.length_c   1.000
_cell.angle_alpha   90.00
_cell.angle_beta   90.00
_cell.angle_gamma   90.00
#
_symmetry.space_group_name_H-M   'P 1'
#
loop_
_entity.id
_entity.type
_entity.pdbx_description
1 polymer ?
#
loop_
_entity_poly.entity_id
_entity_poly.type
_entity_poly.pdbx_seq_one_letter_code
_entity_poly.pdbx_strand_id
1 'polypeptide(L)'
;MKRNTLYTLLLCLVALTGYAQPKFASKVSKGIISLNTYDRQGNLLRQGTAFYVGANGEAIADYRLFKNAYQASVIDADGKQLKVDYILGADDTYSIVRFHVNTKGNMAIPAVTAIQPMKSTFFVLGRAEGGKFESEEAVVADTAMINGKYVYYGLDKPLNDALIGAPVFNQSGNLVGVLHPQMGGKNYVLDIRFRNELQMAAFPTNSAAVALGNIFISKALPPTQEEALVYLYTKSRSTSNEEYLDLVNRFIETYPKNAEGYLRRATPLIDMTRFDEADRDMQQYLSLVDDKAVGNYNVASLIFDKLRLQPEPAYEKWNEDVALQYVDKALSLNASKSDAEEQKLEKTRYCILKGQLLLNKPDYDSALALYEELNNESGGAPTYLYAISLAREGRGDSIGAVLEPIDSAIAKFGNPLPAEAANFVIRHGQLNANAGKYREAVQDYNQYAYLMHNQVSPVFYYERSQIEVNARMYQPALDDINKAIELAPRESLYYMAKAALAVRVSMFDECIEACQTALRLNSTIIDAYRILGYAQFQKGDKTSARTNLDKAAEMGDETAKKLISTLFTP
;
A
#
# COMPACT_ATOMS: atom_id res chain seq x y z
N MET A 1 -10.95 -52.53 82.39
CA MET A 1 -11.30 -52.97 81.01
C MET A 1 -10.89 -51.86 80.06
N LYS A 2 -9.77 -52.00 79.39
CA LYS A 2 -9.31 -51.05 78.33
C LYS A 2 -9.26 -51.78 77.03
N ARG A 3 -10.04 -51.35 76.09
CA ARG A 3 -10.17 -51.90 74.72
C ARG A 3 -9.22 -51.13 73.82
N ASN A 4 -8.13 -51.74 73.36
CA ASN A 4 -7.21 -51.19 72.40
C ASN A 4 -7.85 -51.34 70.98
N THR A 5 -8.11 -50.20 70.36
CA THR A 5 -8.55 -50.16 68.94
C THR A 5 -7.29 -49.93 68.08
N LEU A 6 -6.97 -50.96 67.33
CA LEU A 6 -5.83 -50.94 66.34
C LEU A 6 -6.28 -50.21 65.10
N TYR A 7 -5.78 -49.02 64.78
CA TYR A 7 -5.96 -48.36 63.52
C TYR A 7 -4.93 -48.85 62.52
N THR A 8 -5.42 -49.64 61.57
CA THR A 8 -4.63 -50.04 60.41
C THR A 8 -4.57 -48.87 59.44
N LEU A 9 -3.42 -48.20 59.35
CA LEU A 9 -3.18 -47.15 58.39
C LEU A 9 -2.94 -47.81 57.01
N LEU A 10 -3.98 -47.77 56.15
CA LEU A 10 -3.82 -48.19 54.73
C LEU A 10 -3.16 -47.05 54.00
N LEU A 11 -1.84 -47.17 53.78
CA LEU A 11 -1.09 -46.27 52.90
C LEU A 11 -1.47 -46.60 51.47
N CYS A 12 -2.38 -45.86 50.88
CA CYS A 12 -2.55 -45.84 49.45
C CYS A 12 -1.33 -45.18 48.84
N LEU A 13 -0.38 -46.00 48.39
CA LEU A 13 0.63 -45.55 47.44
C LEU A 13 -0.07 -45.22 46.14
N VAL A 14 -0.46 -43.95 45.97
CA VAL A 14 -0.70 -43.42 44.62
C VAL A 14 0.65 -43.40 43.97
N ALA A 15 0.93 -44.38 43.14
CA ALA A 15 2.06 -44.36 42.21
C ALA A 15 1.83 -43.18 41.29
N LEU A 16 2.38 -42.01 41.63
CA LEU A 16 2.65 -40.95 40.68
C LEU A 16 3.63 -41.53 39.67
N THR A 17 3.08 -42.06 38.55
CA THR A 17 3.86 -42.35 37.36
C THR A 17 4.33 -41.04 36.75
N GLY A 18 5.23 -40.36 37.46
CA GLY A 18 6.05 -39.35 36.82
C GLY A 18 6.94 -40.08 35.84
N TYR A 19 6.65 -39.98 34.53
CA TYR A 19 7.58 -40.46 33.52
C TYR A 19 8.94 -39.84 33.81
N ALA A 20 9.97 -40.67 34.07
CA ALA A 20 11.31 -40.17 34.28
C ALA A 20 11.77 -39.43 33.04
N GLN A 21 12.09 -38.15 33.22
CA GLN A 21 12.59 -37.35 32.09
C GLN A 21 13.75 -38.04 31.39
N PRO A 22 13.80 -38.05 30.05
CA PRO A 22 14.91 -38.67 29.33
C PRO A 22 16.23 -38.01 29.73
N LYS A 23 17.31 -38.80 29.83
CA LYS A 23 18.63 -38.35 30.34
C LYS A 23 19.18 -37.11 29.63
N PHE A 24 18.78 -36.88 28.39
CA PHE A 24 19.20 -35.70 27.61
C PHE A 24 18.38 -34.45 27.89
N ALA A 25 17.23 -34.53 28.57
CA ALA A 25 16.30 -33.41 28.77
C ALA A 25 17.00 -32.17 29.34
N SER A 26 17.88 -32.34 30.34
CA SER A 26 18.61 -31.19 30.92
C SER A 26 19.54 -30.50 29.91
N LYS A 27 20.05 -31.22 28.91
CA LYS A 27 20.93 -30.69 27.87
C LYS A 27 20.17 -29.81 26.87
N VAL A 28 18.93 -30.20 26.51
CA VAL A 28 18.14 -29.52 25.49
C VAL A 28 17.17 -28.50 26.08
N SER A 29 16.94 -28.52 27.40
CA SER A 29 15.95 -27.67 28.09
C SER A 29 16.18 -26.17 27.89
N LYS A 30 17.43 -25.72 27.78
CA LYS A 30 17.77 -24.32 27.52
C LYS A 30 17.34 -23.84 26.13
N GLY A 31 17.23 -24.75 25.16
CA GLY A 31 16.77 -24.46 23.81
C GLY A 31 15.24 -24.44 23.67
N ILE A 32 14.48 -24.85 24.70
CA ILE A 32 13.00 -24.87 24.71
C ILE A 32 12.49 -23.70 25.51
N ILE A 33 11.70 -22.83 24.90
CA ILE A 33 11.28 -21.55 25.39
C ILE A 33 9.75 -21.42 25.39
N SER A 34 9.20 -20.60 26.27
CA SER A 34 7.78 -20.24 26.26
C SER A 34 7.57 -19.08 25.32
N LEU A 35 6.59 -19.18 24.43
CA LEU A 35 6.20 -18.13 23.47
C LEU A 35 4.91 -17.48 23.91
N ASN A 36 4.89 -16.16 23.92
CA ASN A 36 3.70 -15.33 24.10
C ASN A 36 3.49 -14.49 22.85
N THR A 37 2.27 -14.45 22.35
CA THR A 37 1.87 -13.59 21.24
C THR A 37 0.81 -12.60 21.69
N TYR A 38 0.76 -11.42 21.06
CA TYR A 38 -0.08 -10.31 21.49
C TYR A 38 -0.86 -9.74 20.33
N ASP A 39 -2.06 -9.23 20.62
CA ASP A 39 -2.89 -8.52 19.65
C ASP A 39 -2.38 -7.09 19.38
N ARG A 40 -3.11 -6.33 18.56
CA ARG A 40 -2.77 -4.95 18.22
C ARG A 40 -2.75 -4.01 19.43
N GLN A 41 -3.54 -4.29 20.46
CA GLN A 41 -3.65 -3.52 21.69
C GLN A 41 -2.59 -3.92 22.75
N GLY A 42 -1.81 -4.98 22.48
CA GLY A 42 -0.80 -5.50 23.40
C GLY A 42 -1.35 -6.50 24.42
N ASN A 43 -2.60 -6.96 24.28
CA ASN A 43 -3.16 -8.00 25.13
C ASN A 43 -2.60 -9.37 24.72
N LEU A 44 -2.42 -10.27 25.70
CA LEU A 44 -1.99 -11.63 25.44
C LEU A 44 -3.02 -12.35 24.56
N LEU A 45 -2.58 -12.78 23.37
CA LEU A 45 -3.42 -13.47 22.39
C LEU A 45 -3.34 -15.00 22.58
N ARG A 46 -2.12 -15.54 22.63
CA ARG A 46 -1.86 -16.97 22.82
C ARG A 46 -0.52 -17.20 23.50
N GLN A 47 -0.43 -18.37 24.15
CA GLN A 47 0.79 -18.86 24.78
C GLN A 47 1.06 -20.29 24.32
N GLY A 48 2.34 -20.68 24.17
CA GLY A 48 2.73 -22.04 23.81
C GLY A 48 4.23 -22.27 23.88
N THR A 49 4.65 -23.41 23.35
CA THR A 49 6.06 -23.78 23.28
C THR A 49 6.69 -23.34 21.97
N ALA A 50 7.92 -22.84 22.04
CA ALA A 50 8.81 -22.64 20.91
C ALA A 50 10.21 -23.21 21.24
N PHE A 51 11.09 -23.33 20.25
CA PHE A 51 12.42 -23.88 20.47
C PHE A 51 13.42 -23.38 19.41
N TYR A 52 14.68 -23.23 19.83
CA TYR A 52 15.76 -22.77 18.95
C TYR A 52 16.25 -23.87 18.01
N VAL A 53 16.36 -23.54 16.72
CA VAL A 53 16.76 -24.48 15.65
C VAL A 53 18.00 -24.04 14.86
N GLY A 54 18.43 -22.81 15.04
CA GLY A 54 19.58 -22.22 14.37
C GLY A 54 20.42 -21.38 15.31
N ALA A 55 21.60 -20.99 14.84
CA ALA A 55 22.42 -19.99 15.49
C ALA A 55 21.70 -18.62 15.48
N ASN A 56 22.13 -17.72 16.35
CA ASN A 56 21.67 -16.32 16.34
C ASN A 56 20.16 -16.12 16.57
N GLY A 57 19.52 -16.97 17.36
CA GLY A 57 18.14 -16.74 17.79
C GLY A 57 17.05 -17.25 16.84
N GLU A 58 17.37 -18.05 15.84
CA GLU A 58 16.35 -18.69 15.01
C GLU A 58 15.56 -19.74 15.79
N ALA A 59 14.24 -19.62 15.79
CA ALA A 59 13.34 -20.49 16.51
C ALA A 59 12.14 -20.93 15.65
N ILE A 60 11.49 -22.01 16.08
CA ILE A 60 10.28 -22.57 15.48
C ILE A 60 9.18 -22.66 16.53
N ALA A 61 7.92 -22.48 16.07
CA ALA A 61 6.73 -22.77 16.83
C ALA A 61 5.57 -23.18 15.92
N ASP A 62 4.46 -23.59 16.50
CA ASP A 62 3.21 -23.78 15.81
C ASP A 62 2.66 -22.46 15.26
N TYR A 63 2.34 -22.43 13.98
CA TYR A 63 1.78 -21.25 13.30
C TYR A 63 0.52 -20.70 13.96
N ARG A 64 -0.34 -21.57 14.52
CA ARG A 64 -1.57 -21.14 15.17
C ARG A 64 -1.34 -20.15 16.31
N LEU A 65 -0.18 -20.20 16.96
CA LEU A 65 0.21 -19.24 17.99
C LEU A 65 0.40 -17.83 17.43
N PHE A 66 0.87 -17.72 16.17
CA PHE A 66 1.17 -16.45 15.51
C PHE A 66 0.00 -15.86 14.72
N LYS A 67 -1.05 -16.65 14.46
CA LYS A 67 -2.20 -16.18 13.67
C LYS A 67 -2.85 -14.97 14.33
N ASN A 68 -2.92 -13.84 13.59
CA ASN A 68 -3.39 -12.52 14.03
C ASN A 68 -2.53 -11.85 15.12
N ALA A 69 -1.27 -12.29 15.29
CA ALA A 69 -0.34 -11.67 16.22
C ALA A 69 0.30 -10.42 15.62
N TYR A 70 0.34 -9.35 16.40
CA TYR A 70 1.03 -8.09 16.10
C TYR A 70 2.40 -7.99 16.77
N GLN A 71 2.58 -8.69 17.90
CA GLN A 71 3.82 -8.76 18.65
C GLN A 71 4.00 -10.17 19.21
N ALA A 72 5.25 -10.54 19.45
CA ALA A 72 5.56 -11.77 20.18
C ALA A 72 6.81 -11.58 21.05
N SER A 73 6.84 -12.32 22.15
CA SER A 73 8.00 -12.45 23.02
C SER A 73 8.19 -13.89 23.45
N VAL A 74 9.41 -14.24 23.79
CA VAL A 74 9.71 -15.54 24.38
C VAL A 74 10.27 -15.35 25.78
N ILE A 75 10.04 -16.35 26.64
CA ILE A 75 10.65 -16.45 27.96
C ILE A 75 11.65 -17.60 27.88
N ASP A 76 12.92 -17.30 28.10
CA ASP A 76 14.00 -18.30 28.05
C ASP A 76 14.06 -19.17 29.30
N ALA A 77 15.04 -20.08 29.36
CA ALA A 77 15.21 -21.00 30.48
C ALA A 77 15.58 -20.29 31.80
N ASP A 78 16.16 -19.10 31.71
CA ASP A 78 16.57 -18.29 32.85
C ASP A 78 15.45 -17.30 33.31
N GLY A 79 14.27 -17.37 32.66
CA GLY A 79 13.11 -16.51 32.96
C GLY A 79 13.17 -15.13 32.29
N LYS A 80 14.15 -14.88 31.42
CA LYS A 80 14.31 -13.60 30.73
C LYS A 80 13.34 -13.50 29.56
N GLN A 81 12.60 -12.39 29.47
CA GLN A 81 11.76 -12.08 28.33
C GLN A 81 12.58 -11.45 27.20
N LEU A 82 12.47 -12.02 26.00
CA LEU A 82 13.17 -11.58 24.78
C LEU A 82 12.12 -11.30 23.70
N LYS A 83 12.35 -10.28 22.88
CA LYS A 83 11.46 -9.90 21.79
C LYS A 83 11.68 -10.81 20.58
N VAL A 84 10.59 -11.13 19.88
CA VAL A 84 10.63 -11.66 18.51
C VAL A 84 10.77 -10.47 17.56
N ASP A 85 11.84 -10.47 16.77
CA ASP A 85 12.15 -9.35 15.87
C ASP A 85 11.38 -9.44 14.56
N TYR A 86 11.42 -10.61 13.91
CA TYR A 86 10.79 -10.82 12.60
C TYR A 86 10.52 -12.30 12.31
N ILE A 87 9.62 -12.53 11.38
CA ILE A 87 9.27 -13.85 10.85
C ILE A 87 10.21 -14.17 9.69
N LEU A 88 10.81 -15.36 9.71
CA LEU A 88 11.71 -15.89 8.69
C LEU A 88 10.96 -16.66 7.60
N GLY A 89 9.83 -17.26 7.93
CA GLY A 89 8.97 -18.00 7.04
C GLY A 89 7.84 -18.70 7.81
N ALA A 90 6.76 -19.00 7.14
CA ALA A 90 5.61 -19.68 7.73
C ALA A 90 4.87 -20.52 6.69
N ASP A 91 4.18 -21.56 7.15
CA ASP A 91 3.32 -22.41 6.33
C ASP A 91 2.06 -22.76 7.13
N ASP A 92 0.86 -22.50 6.57
CA ASP A 92 -0.41 -22.76 7.25
C ASP A 92 -0.87 -24.20 7.11
N THR A 93 -0.47 -24.88 6.01
CA THR A 93 -0.82 -26.29 5.76
C THR A 93 -0.11 -27.21 6.76
N TYR A 94 1.19 -26.96 6.98
CA TYR A 94 1.99 -27.70 7.95
C TYR A 94 2.05 -27.01 9.32
N SER A 95 1.25 -25.98 9.55
CA SER A 95 1.10 -25.27 10.83
C SER A 95 2.43 -24.96 11.54
N ILE A 96 3.37 -24.42 10.83
CA ILE A 96 4.72 -24.15 11.33
C ILE A 96 5.17 -22.72 10.97
N VAL A 97 5.89 -22.08 11.89
CA VAL A 97 6.51 -20.77 11.68
C VAL A 97 7.95 -20.79 12.15
N ARG A 98 8.84 -20.19 11.37
CA ARG A 98 10.23 -19.90 11.72
C ARG A 98 10.39 -18.40 11.92
N PHE A 99 11.02 -18.02 13.03
CA PHE A 99 11.14 -16.61 13.43
C PHE A 99 12.47 -16.35 14.11
N HIS A 100 12.83 -15.08 14.26
CA HIS A 100 14.05 -14.62 14.91
C HIS A 100 13.75 -14.00 16.28
N VAL A 101 14.54 -14.38 17.28
CA VAL A 101 14.51 -13.83 18.63
C VAL A 101 15.78 -13.03 18.87
N ASN A 102 15.65 -11.82 19.40
CA ASN A 102 16.79 -10.97 19.76
C ASN A 102 17.56 -11.53 20.95
N THR A 103 18.49 -12.42 20.69
CA THR A 103 19.32 -13.03 21.73
C THR A 103 20.79 -13.09 21.30
N LYS A 104 21.67 -13.02 22.30
CA LYS A 104 23.11 -13.23 22.11
C LYS A 104 23.47 -14.62 22.58
N GLY A 105 23.92 -15.46 21.69
CA GLY A 105 24.37 -16.81 22.00
C GLY A 105 23.75 -17.90 21.11
N ASN A 106 24.41 -19.03 21.03
CA ASN A 106 23.93 -20.18 20.28
C ASN A 106 23.19 -21.13 21.21
N MET A 107 21.86 -21.17 21.09
CA MET A 107 20.99 -22.07 21.83
C MET A 107 20.35 -23.14 20.91
N ALA A 108 20.86 -23.29 19.70
CA ALA A 108 20.33 -24.24 18.73
C ALA A 108 20.37 -25.69 19.26
N ILE A 109 19.24 -26.36 19.18
CA ILE A 109 19.13 -27.78 19.51
C ILE A 109 19.63 -28.58 18.29
N PRO A 110 20.58 -29.52 18.50
CA PRO A 110 21.05 -30.35 17.41
C PRO A 110 19.92 -31.15 16.76
N ALA A 111 19.79 -31.07 15.45
CA ALA A 111 18.75 -31.76 14.70
C ALA A 111 19.28 -32.97 13.92
N VAL A 112 18.38 -33.92 13.65
CA VAL A 112 18.71 -35.05 12.76
C VAL A 112 18.91 -34.58 11.32
N THR A 113 19.76 -35.26 10.58
CA THR A 113 20.04 -35.01 9.17
C THR A 113 19.36 -36.02 8.24
N ALA A 114 18.89 -37.15 8.79
CA ALA A 114 18.24 -38.25 8.06
C ALA A 114 16.88 -38.62 8.64
N ILE A 115 16.08 -39.28 7.81
CA ILE A 115 14.79 -39.86 8.19
C ILE A 115 15.01 -40.88 9.31
N GLN A 116 14.16 -40.84 10.33
CA GLN A 116 14.18 -41.81 11.42
C GLN A 116 13.40 -43.08 11.00
N PRO A 117 13.91 -44.29 11.35
CA PRO A 117 13.24 -45.51 10.96
C PRO A 117 11.91 -45.74 11.69
N MET A 118 11.06 -46.58 11.12
CA MET A 118 9.88 -47.13 11.77
C MET A 118 10.23 -47.78 13.11
N LYS A 119 9.29 -47.71 14.07
CA LYS A 119 9.45 -48.23 15.44
C LYS A 119 10.52 -47.50 16.27
N SER A 120 11.03 -46.35 15.80
CA SER A 120 11.85 -45.48 16.64
C SER A 120 11.02 -44.92 17.81
N THR A 121 11.62 -44.89 19.02
CA THR A 121 11.04 -44.19 20.16
C THR A 121 11.35 -42.71 20.07
N PHE A 122 10.28 -41.88 20.15
CA PHE A 122 10.37 -40.45 20.21
C PHE A 122 9.98 -39.91 21.59
N PHE A 123 10.62 -38.83 21.99
CA PHE A 123 10.33 -38.09 23.23
C PHE A 123 9.88 -36.68 22.90
N VAL A 124 8.72 -36.29 23.39
CA VAL A 124 8.20 -34.94 23.26
C VAL A 124 8.48 -34.20 24.56
N LEU A 125 9.06 -33.00 24.43
CA LEU A 125 9.42 -32.15 25.58
C LEU A 125 8.81 -30.77 25.39
N GLY A 126 7.92 -30.34 26.29
CA GLY A 126 7.24 -29.04 26.23
C GLY A 126 7.28 -28.31 27.57
N ARG A 127 6.91 -27.02 27.53
CA ARG A 127 6.63 -26.25 28.72
C ARG A 127 5.12 -26.10 28.86
N ALA A 128 4.56 -26.67 29.92
CA ALA A 128 3.17 -26.47 30.29
C ALA A 128 2.94 -25.05 30.87
N GLU A 129 1.68 -24.73 31.08
CA GLU A 129 1.25 -23.52 31.74
C GLU A 129 1.98 -23.36 33.08
N GLY A 130 2.54 -22.15 33.33
CA GLY A 130 3.38 -21.89 34.51
C GLY A 130 4.86 -22.31 34.35
N GLY A 131 5.32 -22.72 33.14
CA GLY A 131 6.73 -22.98 32.83
C GLY A 131 7.24 -24.36 33.27
N LYS A 132 6.38 -25.23 33.79
CA LYS A 132 6.72 -26.60 34.20
C LYS A 132 7.08 -27.44 32.97
N PHE A 133 8.14 -28.21 33.04
CA PHE A 133 8.57 -29.12 31.99
C PHE A 133 7.68 -30.39 32.00
N GLU A 134 7.09 -30.71 30.85
CA GLU A 134 6.39 -31.97 30.61
C GLU A 134 7.09 -32.80 29.54
N SER A 135 7.04 -34.12 29.69
CA SER A 135 7.61 -35.04 28.71
C SER A 135 6.73 -36.26 28.52
N GLU A 136 6.52 -36.65 27.29
CA GLU A 136 5.89 -37.92 26.92
C GLU A 136 6.74 -38.66 25.89
N GLU A 137 6.58 -40.00 25.84
CA GLU A 137 7.20 -40.85 24.84
C GLU A 137 6.16 -41.56 23.99
N ALA A 138 6.49 -41.80 22.72
CA ALA A 138 5.67 -42.59 21.79
C ALA A 138 6.56 -43.26 20.75
N VAL A 139 6.02 -44.23 20.05
CA VAL A 139 6.72 -44.98 19.01
C VAL A 139 6.18 -44.62 17.63
N VAL A 140 7.07 -44.55 16.64
CA VAL A 140 6.67 -44.32 15.24
C VAL A 140 5.93 -45.54 14.72
N ALA A 141 4.62 -45.37 14.47
CA ALA A 141 3.72 -46.45 13.99
C ALA A 141 3.58 -46.46 12.47
N ASP A 142 3.61 -45.28 11.84
CA ASP A 142 3.54 -45.14 10.38
C ASP A 142 4.31 -43.89 9.90
N THR A 143 4.46 -43.76 8.58
CA THR A 143 5.13 -42.60 7.97
C THR A 143 4.43 -42.23 6.65
N ALA A 144 4.32 -40.93 6.37
CA ALA A 144 3.89 -40.40 5.09
C ALA A 144 4.94 -39.45 4.53
N MET A 145 5.21 -39.54 3.22
CA MET A 145 6.17 -38.64 2.57
C MET A 145 5.51 -37.30 2.23
N ILE A 146 6.22 -36.22 2.48
CA ILE A 146 5.90 -34.85 2.08
C ILE A 146 6.82 -34.47 0.92
N ASN A 147 6.24 -34.20 -0.25
CA ASN A 147 6.95 -33.80 -1.47
C ASN A 147 8.14 -34.70 -1.85
N GLY A 148 8.08 -36.01 -1.49
CA GLY A 148 9.14 -36.96 -1.74
C GLY A 148 10.47 -36.72 -0.98
N LYS A 149 10.51 -35.73 -0.07
CA LYS A 149 11.74 -35.25 0.58
C LYS A 149 11.70 -35.33 2.12
N TYR A 150 10.55 -35.01 2.71
CA TYR A 150 10.34 -34.94 4.15
C TYR A 150 9.34 -35.99 4.61
N VAL A 151 9.26 -36.22 5.91
CA VAL A 151 8.41 -37.26 6.49
C VAL A 151 7.45 -36.67 7.52
N TYR A 152 6.23 -37.18 7.50
CA TYR A 152 5.26 -37.00 8.56
C TYR A 152 5.17 -38.31 9.32
N TYR A 153 5.64 -38.34 10.58
CA TYR A 153 5.67 -39.56 11.40
C TYR A 153 4.36 -39.68 12.20
N GLY A 154 3.61 -40.75 12.00
CA GLY A 154 2.45 -41.09 12.81
C GLY A 154 2.88 -41.83 14.07
N LEU A 155 2.37 -41.39 15.24
CA LEU A 155 2.68 -41.99 16.53
C LEU A 155 1.68 -43.11 16.87
N ASP A 156 2.12 -44.07 17.71
CA ASP A 156 1.34 -45.26 18.11
C ASP A 156 0.16 -44.94 19.08
N LYS A 157 0.16 -43.74 19.70
CA LYS A 157 -0.87 -43.32 20.66
C LYS A 157 -1.08 -41.79 20.61
N PRO A 158 -2.22 -41.30 21.11
CA PRO A 158 -2.41 -39.88 21.35
C PRO A 158 -1.54 -39.42 22.52
N LEU A 159 -1.07 -38.16 22.42
CA LEU A 159 -0.31 -37.46 23.45
C LEU A 159 -1.13 -36.27 24.00
N ASN A 160 -0.67 -35.72 25.12
CA ASN A 160 -1.31 -34.55 25.74
C ASN A 160 -1.33 -33.35 24.78
N ASP A 161 -2.51 -32.79 24.57
CA ASP A 161 -2.73 -31.63 23.68
C ASP A 161 -1.91 -30.39 24.11
N ALA A 162 -1.53 -30.26 25.39
CA ALA A 162 -0.66 -29.22 25.87
C ALA A 162 0.76 -29.27 25.27
N LEU A 163 1.16 -30.42 24.72
CA LEU A 163 2.45 -30.62 24.03
C LEU A 163 2.41 -30.32 22.53
N ILE A 164 1.27 -29.93 21.97
CA ILE A 164 1.17 -29.60 20.54
C ILE A 164 2.07 -28.39 20.24
N GLY A 165 2.88 -28.51 19.17
CA GLY A 165 3.91 -27.53 18.81
C GLY A 165 5.24 -27.71 19.52
N ALA A 166 5.33 -28.65 20.46
CA ALA A 166 6.57 -28.95 21.17
C ALA A 166 7.59 -29.72 20.31
N PRO A 167 8.91 -29.56 20.59
CA PRO A 167 9.96 -30.31 19.90
C PRO A 167 9.92 -31.79 20.26
N VAL A 168 10.22 -32.61 19.26
CA VAL A 168 10.25 -34.06 19.34
C VAL A 168 11.71 -34.54 19.12
N PHE A 169 12.17 -35.46 19.99
CA PHE A 169 13.54 -35.92 20.04
C PHE A 169 13.65 -37.43 19.83
N ASN A 170 14.76 -37.87 19.28
CA ASN A 170 15.14 -39.31 19.30
C ASN A 170 15.82 -39.66 20.65
N GLN A 171 16.17 -40.94 20.82
CA GLN A 171 16.83 -41.45 22.04
C GLN A 171 18.19 -40.78 22.34
N SER A 172 18.86 -40.25 21.31
CA SER A 172 20.14 -39.53 21.47
C SER A 172 19.96 -38.05 21.85
N GLY A 173 18.74 -37.55 21.95
CA GLY A 173 18.43 -36.14 22.23
C GLY A 173 18.58 -35.21 21.03
N ASN A 174 18.61 -35.74 19.81
CA ASN A 174 18.60 -34.93 18.61
C ASN A 174 17.15 -34.62 18.22
N LEU A 175 16.89 -33.35 17.81
CA LEU A 175 15.59 -32.86 17.37
C LEU A 175 15.18 -33.55 16.07
N VAL A 176 14.01 -34.21 16.09
CA VAL A 176 13.43 -34.93 14.96
C VAL A 176 12.37 -34.10 14.26
N GLY A 177 11.53 -33.38 15.02
CA GLY A 177 10.39 -32.68 14.46
C GLY A 177 9.59 -31.87 15.45
N VAL A 178 8.39 -31.49 15.01
CA VAL A 178 7.39 -30.73 15.76
C VAL A 178 6.12 -31.58 15.92
N LEU A 179 5.60 -31.65 17.14
CA LEU A 179 4.38 -32.39 17.42
C LEU A 179 3.16 -31.64 16.88
N HIS A 180 2.35 -32.35 16.09
CA HIS A 180 1.10 -31.83 15.52
C HIS A 180 -0.14 -32.43 16.23
N PRO A 181 -1.33 -31.79 16.05
CA PRO A 181 -2.59 -32.28 16.60
C PRO A 181 -2.93 -33.68 16.15
N GLN A 182 -3.87 -34.30 16.86
CA GLN A 182 -4.39 -35.60 16.51
C GLN A 182 -5.15 -35.57 15.18
N MET A 183 -4.92 -36.57 14.36
CA MET A 183 -5.72 -36.92 13.19
C MET A 183 -5.95 -38.44 13.21
N GLY A 184 -7.21 -38.86 13.14
CA GLY A 184 -7.54 -40.29 13.17
C GLY A 184 -7.12 -41.00 14.48
N GLY A 185 -7.14 -40.33 15.62
CA GLY A 185 -6.85 -40.90 16.94
C GLY A 185 -5.35 -40.98 17.30
N LYS A 186 -4.46 -40.40 16.54
CA LYS A 186 -3.02 -40.34 16.84
C LYS A 186 -2.42 -38.97 16.48
N ASN A 187 -1.32 -38.62 17.15
CA ASN A 187 -0.56 -37.43 16.81
C ASN A 187 0.44 -37.73 15.70
N TYR A 188 0.86 -36.66 15.05
CA TYR A 188 1.87 -36.70 14.00
C TYR A 188 3.04 -35.80 14.34
N VAL A 189 4.21 -36.08 13.77
CA VAL A 189 5.43 -35.27 13.94
C VAL A 189 5.89 -34.83 12.56
N LEU A 190 5.92 -33.53 12.33
CA LEU A 190 6.50 -32.93 11.14
C LEU A 190 8.02 -32.98 11.21
N ASP A 191 8.65 -33.55 10.20
CA ASP A 191 10.11 -33.64 10.05
C ASP A 191 10.76 -32.24 10.20
N ILE A 192 11.71 -32.10 11.12
CA ILE A 192 12.40 -30.81 11.38
C ILE A 192 13.15 -30.27 10.17
N ARG A 193 13.55 -31.13 9.25
CA ARG A 193 14.26 -30.72 8.02
C ARG A 193 13.37 -29.86 7.12
N PHE A 194 12.03 -29.92 7.27
CA PHE A 194 11.07 -29.05 6.60
C PHE A 194 11.31 -27.56 6.91
N ARG A 195 11.97 -27.22 8.03
CA ARG A 195 12.36 -25.85 8.36
C ARG A 195 13.13 -25.14 7.24
N ASN A 196 13.83 -25.88 6.38
CA ASN A 196 14.62 -25.33 5.28
C ASN A 196 13.74 -24.73 4.17
N GLU A 197 12.44 -25.12 4.09
CA GLU A 197 11.45 -24.56 3.19
C GLU A 197 10.82 -23.25 3.75
N LEU A 198 10.99 -23.00 5.06
CA LEU A 198 10.43 -21.83 5.74
C LEU A 198 11.36 -20.62 5.56
N GLN A 199 11.33 -20.05 4.36
CA GLN A 199 12.11 -18.86 4.00
C GLN A 199 11.19 -17.82 3.39
N MET A 200 11.55 -16.56 3.55
CA MET A 200 10.88 -15.48 2.82
C MET A 200 11.21 -15.61 1.34
N ALA A 201 10.20 -15.35 0.51
CA ALA A 201 10.35 -15.30 -0.95
C ALA A 201 9.64 -14.06 -1.49
N ALA A 202 10.09 -13.56 -2.62
CA ALA A 202 9.41 -12.46 -3.32
C ALA A 202 7.99 -12.87 -3.77
N PHE A 203 7.83 -14.13 -4.17
CA PHE A 203 6.58 -14.76 -4.55
C PHE A 203 6.40 -16.06 -3.75
N PRO A 204 5.78 -15.99 -2.55
CA PRO A 204 5.59 -17.16 -1.71
C PRO A 204 4.57 -18.13 -2.30
N THR A 205 4.63 -19.41 -1.92
CA THR A 205 3.58 -20.41 -2.20
C THR A 205 2.27 -19.98 -1.56
N ASN A 206 1.13 -20.55 -2.01
CA ASN A 206 -0.19 -20.19 -1.46
C ASN A 206 -0.26 -20.38 0.07
N SER A 207 0.24 -21.51 0.60
CA SER A 207 0.24 -21.77 2.05
C SER A 207 1.13 -20.78 2.82
N ALA A 208 2.30 -20.45 2.29
CA ALA A 208 3.16 -19.43 2.88
C ALA A 208 2.55 -18.04 2.78
N ALA A 209 1.92 -17.68 1.65
CA ALA A 209 1.26 -16.39 1.47
C ALA A 209 0.12 -16.19 2.48
N VAL A 210 -0.73 -17.22 2.66
CA VAL A 210 -1.83 -17.20 3.65
C VAL A 210 -1.28 -17.10 5.07
N ALA A 211 -0.26 -17.91 5.40
CA ALA A 211 0.35 -17.87 6.73
C ALA A 211 0.94 -16.49 7.04
N LEU A 212 1.76 -15.96 6.14
CA LEU A 212 2.44 -14.67 6.31
C LEU A 212 1.47 -13.48 6.31
N GLY A 213 0.38 -13.57 5.53
CA GLY A 213 -0.67 -12.54 5.50
C GLY A 213 -1.48 -12.44 6.80
N ASN A 214 -1.56 -13.53 7.57
CA ASN A 214 -2.24 -13.57 8.87
C ASN A 214 -1.31 -13.32 10.08
N ILE A 215 -0.05 -12.99 9.88
CA ILE A 215 0.89 -12.59 10.93
C ILE A 215 1.25 -11.13 10.70
N PHE A 216 1.05 -10.26 11.68
CA PHE A 216 1.31 -8.82 11.59
C PHE A 216 2.66 -8.39 12.20
N ILE A 217 3.46 -9.35 12.66
CA ILE A 217 4.85 -9.14 13.07
C ILE A 217 5.69 -8.91 11.82
N SER A 218 6.72 -8.08 11.94
CA SER A 218 7.67 -7.76 10.86
C SER A 218 8.23 -9.03 10.20
N LYS A 219 8.55 -8.97 8.89
CA LYS A 219 9.08 -10.11 8.12
C LYS A 219 10.56 -9.91 7.82
N ALA A 220 11.30 -10.99 7.72
CA ALA A 220 12.65 -10.98 7.16
C ALA A 220 12.64 -10.62 5.67
N LEU A 221 13.81 -10.34 5.13
CA LEU A 221 13.99 -10.28 3.68
C LEU A 221 14.21 -11.69 3.12
N PRO A 222 13.91 -11.90 1.83
CA PRO A 222 14.42 -13.07 1.10
C PRO A 222 15.94 -13.20 1.19
N PRO A 223 16.47 -14.43 1.08
CA PRO A 223 17.87 -14.70 1.40
C PRO A 223 18.89 -14.15 0.39
N THR A 224 18.48 -13.89 -0.87
CA THR A 224 19.37 -13.32 -1.88
C THR A 224 19.08 -11.84 -2.11
N GLN A 225 20.09 -11.08 -2.56
CA GLN A 225 19.95 -9.64 -2.84
C GLN A 225 18.91 -9.39 -3.92
N GLU A 226 18.90 -10.19 -4.96
CA GLU A 226 17.98 -10.08 -6.11
C GLU A 226 16.53 -10.31 -5.67
N GLU A 227 16.27 -11.39 -4.93
CA GLU A 227 14.93 -11.69 -4.42
C GLU A 227 14.47 -10.64 -3.41
N ALA A 228 15.38 -10.14 -2.57
CA ALA A 228 15.07 -9.07 -1.61
C ALA A 228 14.69 -7.77 -2.33
N LEU A 229 15.33 -7.40 -3.43
CA LEU A 229 14.94 -6.24 -4.25
C LEU A 229 13.57 -6.43 -4.89
N VAL A 230 13.29 -7.62 -5.43
CA VAL A 230 11.96 -7.94 -5.98
C VAL A 230 10.90 -7.87 -4.87
N TYR A 231 11.20 -8.40 -3.69
CA TYR A 231 10.30 -8.34 -2.53
C TYR A 231 10.01 -6.88 -2.13
N LEU A 232 11.03 -6.02 -2.02
CA LEU A 232 10.86 -4.60 -1.73
C LEU A 232 9.99 -3.93 -2.79
N TYR A 233 10.18 -4.24 -4.08
CA TYR A 233 9.34 -3.71 -5.14
C TYR A 233 7.87 -4.10 -4.96
N THR A 234 7.58 -5.37 -4.64
CA THR A 234 6.19 -5.82 -4.40
C THR A 234 5.56 -5.17 -3.17
N LYS A 235 6.36 -4.85 -2.15
CA LYS A 235 5.90 -4.27 -0.88
C LYS A 235 5.72 -2.75 -0.91
N SER A 236 6.42 -2.04 -1.78
CA SER A 236 6.37 -0.57 -1.85
C SER A 236 4.95 0.02 -2.04
N ARG A 237 4.01 -0.75 -2.60
CA ARG A 237 2.63 -0.32 -2.86
C ARG A 237 1.58 -0.95 -1.94
N SER A 238 1.98 -1.87 -1.07
CA SER A 238 1.06 -2.70 -0.28
C SER A 238 1.27 -2.64 1.24
N THR A 239 2.26 -1.87 1.69
CA THR A 239 2.57 -1.66 3.11
C THR A 239 2.55 -0.17 3.44
N SER A 240 2.47 0.18 4.74
CA SER A 240 2.65 1.57 5.18
C SER A 240 4.10 2.03 4.97
N ASN A 241 4.31 3.36 4.94
CA ASN A 241 5.64 3.93 4.80
C ASN A 241 6.58 3.49 5.93
N GLU A 242 6.08 3.36 7.17
CA GLU A 242 6.86 2.90 8.33
C GLU A 242 7.30 1.43 8.16
N GLU A 243 6.39 0.55 7.78
CA GLU A 243 6.70 -0.86 7.55
C GLU A 243 7.67 -1.04 6.37
N TYR A 244 7.45 -0.28 5.30
CA TYR A 244 8.34 -0.31 4.14
C TYR A 244 9.73 0.21 4.48
N LEU A 245 9.83 1.31 5.24
CA LEU A 245 11.08 1.87 5.72
C LEU A 245 11.88 0.87 6.56
N ASP A 246 11.22 0.10 7.44
CA ASP A 246 11.85 -0.95 8.24
C ASP A 246 12.45 -2.07 7.35
N LEU A 247 11.71 -2.49 6.32
CA LEU A 247 12.21 -3.47 5.34
C LEU A 247 13.43 -2.95 4.57
N VAL A 248 13.38 -1.69 4.10
CA VAL A 248 14.50 -1.10 3.35
C VAL A 248 15.71 -0.85 4.25
N ASN A 249 15.52 -0.48 5.52
CA ASN A 249 16.62 -0.36 6.49
C ASN A 249 17.37 -1.68 6.64
N ARG A 250 16.66 -2.80 6.82
CA ARG A 250 17.29 -4.14 6.88
C ARG A 250 17.98 -4.51 5.58
N PHE A 251 17.43 -4.11 4.45
CA PHE A 251 18.10 -4.34 3.17
C PHE A 251 19.44 -3.61 3.11
N ILE A 252 19.46 -2.33 3.50
CA ILE A 252 20.69 -1.52 3.52
C ILE A 252 21.69 -2.08 4.56
N GLU A 253 21.22 -2.50 5.73
CA GLU A 253 22.09 -3.16 6.73
C GLU A 253 22.74 -4.43 6.19
N THR A 254 22.00 -5.23 5.42
CA THR A 254 22.49 -6.47 4.82
C THR A 254 23.37 -6.21 3.60
N TYR A 255 23.00 -5.24 2.75
CA TYR A 255 23.64 -4.93 1.48
C TYR A 255 24.03 -3.43 1.38
N PRO A 256 24.95 -2.93 2.23
CA PRO A 256 25.24 -1.49 2.34
C PRO A 256 25.90 -0.88 1.09
N LYS A 257 26.37 -1.69 0.17
CA LYS A 257 26.95 -1.25 -1.11
C LYS A 257 25.94 -1.26 -2.27
N ASN A 258 24.71 -1.72 -2.03
CA ASN A 258 23.69 -1.71 -3.06
C ASN A 258 23.05 -0.32 -3.14
N ALA A 259 23.23 0.37 -4.27
CA ALA A 259 22.70 1.71 -4.49
C ALA A 259 21.18 1.76 -4.40
N GLU A 260 20.49 0.75 -4.97
CA GLU A 260 19.02 0.70 -5.06
C GLU A 260 18.33 0.78 -3.69
N GLY A 261 18.96 0.24 -2.63
CA GLY A 261 18.44 0.34 -1.27
C GLY A 261 18.25 1.79 -0.82
N TYR A 262 19.21 2.64 -1.08
CA TYR A 262 19.15 4.06 -0.71
C TYR A 262 18.10 4.83 -1.53
N LEU A 263 18.03 4.56 -2.85
CA LEU A 263 17.00 5.16 -3.69
C LEU A 263 15.59 4.79 -3.23
N ARG A 264 15.37 3.52 -2.88
CA ARG A 264 14.09 3.04 -2.37
C ARG A 264 13.74 3.59 -1.00
N ARG A 265 14.73 3.89 -0.15
CA ARG A 265 14.50 4.51 1.16
C ARG A 265 14.15 5.99 1.04
N ALA A 266 14.69 6.69 0.06
CA ALA A 266 14.40 8.09 -0.16
C ALA A 266 12.89 8.37 -0.37
N THR A 267 12.17 7.50 -1.11
CA THR A 267 10.74 7.70 -1.38
C THR A 267 9.88 7.76 -0.11
N PRO A 268 9.83 6.74 0.77
CA PRO A 268 9.03 6.83 2.00
C PRO A 268 9.51 7.93 2.95
N LEU A 269 10.80 8.27 2.94
CA LEU A 269 11.31 9.40 3.72
C LEU A 269 10.73 10.73 3.22
N ILE A 270 10.57 10.90 1.90
CA ILE A 270 9.91 12.07 1.29
C ILE A 270 8.45 12.12 1.74
N ASP A 271 7.71 11.02 1.59
CA ASP A 271 6.30 10.93 1.98
C ASP A 271 6.08 11.26 3.47
N MET A 272 7.05 10.89 4.31
CA MET A 272 7.07 11.17 5.76
C MET A 272 7.67 12.55 6.11
N THR A 273 7.93 13.40 5.14
CA THR A 273 8.55 14.74 5.30
C THR A 273 9.94 14.75 5.96
N ARG A 274 10.66 13.62 5.89
CA ARG A 274 12.03 13.46 6.42
C ARG A 274 13.07 13.81 5.35
N PHE A 275 12.97 15.01 4.79
CA PHE A 275 13.70 15.41 3.59
C PHE A 275 15.22 15.40 3.74
N ASP A 276 15.77 15.80 4.90
CA ASP A 276 17.23 15.76 5.12
C ASP A 276 17.79 14.33 5.11
N GLU A 277 16.99 13.35 5.49
CA GLU A 277 17.38 11.94 5.43
C GLU A 277 17.28 11.41 4.00
N ALA A 278 16.21 11.78 3.29
CA ALA A 278 16.05 11.44 1.89
C ALA A 278 17.17 12.06 1.02
N ASP A 279 17.56 13.31 1.29
CA ASP A 279 18.66 13.97 0.59
C ASP A 279 20.00 13.24 0.81
N ARG A 280 20.31 12.84 2.05
CA ARG A 280 21.50 12.02 2.34
C ARG A 280 21.46 10.69 1.60
N ASP A 281 20.31 10.04 1.52
CA ASP A 281 20.15 8.78 0.79
C ASP A 281 20.35 8.97 -0.71
N MET A 282 19.82 10.04 -1.29
CA MET A 282 20.05 10.36 -2.70
C MET A 282 21.53 10.62 -3.00
N GLN A 283 22.26 11.29 -2.11
CA GLN A 283 23.70 11.48 -2.25
C GLN A 283 24.45 10.15 -2.14
N GLN A 284 24.05 9.29 -1.20
CA GLN A 284 24.64 7.96 -1.04
C GLN A 284 24.36 7.07 -2.27
N TYR A 285 23.12 7.10 -2.79
CA TYR A 285 22.75 6.45 -4.04
C TYR A 285 23.66 6.89 -5.19
N LEU A 286 23.84 8.21 -5.39
CA LEU A 286 24.70 8.76 -6.43
C LEU A 286 26.17 8.34 -6.27
N SER A 287 26.64 8.14 -5.04
CA SER A 287 28.00 7.67 -4.80
C SER A 287 28.20 6.22 -5.26
N LEU A 288 27.17 5.37 -5.10
CA LEU A 288 27.22 3.92 -5.29
C LEU A 288 26.75 3.45 -6.68
N VAL A 289 25.79 4.14 -7.30
CA VAL A 289 25.24 3.72 -8.60
C VAL A 289 26.31 3.72 -9.68
N ASP A 290 26.38 2.66 -10.47
CA ASP A 290 27.39 2.49 -11.53
C ASP A 290 27.13 3.47 -12.68
N ASP A 291 25.90 3.50 -13.21
CA ASP A 291 25.51 4.44 -14.24
C ASP A 291 25.13 5.80 -13.62
N LYS A 292 26.07 6.74 -13.68
CA LYS A 292 25.88 8.09 -13.12
C LYS A 292 24.86 8.93 -13.90
N ALA A 293 24.61 8.63 -15.19
CA ALA A 293 23.57 9.31 -15.96
C ALA A 293 22.19 8.93 -15.42
N VAL A 294 21.92 7.62 -15.32
CA VAL A 294 20.69 7.09 -14.71
C VAL A 294 20.55 7.58 -13.26
N GLY A 295 21.64 7.61 -12.51
CA GLY A 295 21.65 8.09 -11.12
C GLY A 295 21.16 9.51 -10.99
N ASN A 296 21.70 10.43 -11.76
CA ASN A 296 21.30 11.84 -11.74
C ASN A 296 19.84 12.01 -12.22
N TYR A 297 19.41 11.27 -13.24
CA TYR A 297 18.02 11.29 -13.68
C TYR A 297 17.06 10.85 -12.57
N ASN A 298 17.35 9.76 -11.85
CA ASN A 298 16.50 9.26 -10.78
C ASN A 298 16.37 10.26 -9.63
N VAL A 299 17.47 10.94 -9.25
CA VAL A 299 17.43 12.01 -8.24
C VAL A 299 16.59 13.18 -8.71
N ALA A 300 16.77 13.63 -9.97
CA ALA A 300 15.95 14.68 -10.54
C ALA A 300 14.45 14.32 -10.55
N SER A 301 14.13 13.07 -10.88
CA SER A 301 12.76 12.57 -10.89
C SER A 301 12.12 12.59 -9.50
N LEU A 302 12.86 12.15 -8.45
CA LEU A 302 12.35 12.21 -7.08
C LEU A 302 12.09 13.64 -6.61
N ILE A 303 12.99 14.58 -6.93
CA ILE A 303 12.79 15.99 -6.61
C ILE A 303 11.57 16.52 -7.36
N PHE A 304 11.44 16.25 -8.65
CA PHE A 304 10.29 16.68 -9.45
C PHE A 304 8.97 16.12 -8.95
N ASP A 305 8.93 14.82 -8.61
CA ASP A 305 7.74 14.19 -8.04
C ASP A 305 7.34 14.86 -6.72
N LYS A 306 8.30 15.19 -5.83
CA LYS A 306 8.04 15.93 -4.60
C LYS A 306 7.45 17.32 -4.89
N LEU A 307 8.05 18.07 -5.81
CA LEU A 307 7.58 19.42 -6.16
C LEU A 307 6.14 19.41 -6.72
N ARG A 308 5.80 18.38 -7.51
CA ARG A 308 4.51 18.26 -8.18
C ARG A 308 3.42 17.62 -7.31
N LEU A 309 3.75 16.53 -6.60
CA LEU A 309 2.76 15.71 -5.88
C LEU A 309 2.60 16.13 -4.41
N GLN A 310 3.64 16.67 -3.82
CA GLN A 310 3.67 17.08 -2.42
C GLN A 310 4.40 18.42 -2.27
N PRO A 311 3.88 19.52 -2.85
CA PRO A 311 4.56 20.82 -2.79
C PRO A 311 4.81 21.28 -1.35
N GLU A 312 3.87 21.01 -0.45
CA GLU A 312 3.97 21.36 0.97
C GLU A 312 4.18 20.12 1.87
N PRO A 313 5.00 20.24 2.95
CA PRO A 313 5.84 21.41 3.25
C PRO A 313 6.98 21.57 2.24
N ALA A 314 7.35 22.82 1.97
CA ALA A 314 8.48 23.12 1.10
C ALA A 314 9.80 22.65 1.73
N TYR A 315 10.76 22.29 0.87
CA TYR A 315 12.12 21.96 1.29
C TYR A 315 13.11 22.80 0.48
N GLU A 316 13.77 23.76 1.13
CA GLU A 316 14.56 24.81 0.48
C GLU A 316 15.69 24.29 -0.43
N LYS A 317 16.22 23.10 -0.17
CA LYS A 317 17.28 22.49 -0.98
C LYS A 317 16.78 21.89 -2.29
N TRP A 318 15.46 21.71 -2.46
CA TRP A 318 14.88 21.10 -3.65
C TRP A 318 13.91 22.07 -4.33
N ASN A 319 14.27 22.43 -5.53
CA ASN A 319 13.47 23.24 -6.44
C ASN A 319 13.73 22.80 -7.88
N GLU A 320 13.04 23.41 -8.83
CA GLU A 320 13.17 23.09 -10.25
C GLU A 320 14.59 23.29 -10.77
N ASP A 321 15.30 24.33 -10.30
CA ASP A 321 16.67 24.60 -10.75
C ASP A 321 17.64 23.50 -10.31
N VAL A 322 17.49 22.98 -9.10
CA VAL A 322 18.29 21.86 -8.60
C VAL A 322 17.98 20.59 -9.38
N ALA A 323 16.70 20.30 -9.64
CA ALA A 323 16.33 19.15 -10.46
C ALA A 323 16.84 19.26 -11.90
N LEU A 324 16.78 20.46 -12.51
CA LEU A 324 17.33 20.74 -13.84
C LEU A 324 18.85 20.52 -13.89
N GLN A 325 19.62 20.93 -12.86
CA GLN A 325 21.05 20.64 -12.79
C GLN A 325 21.35 19.15 -12.82
N TYR A 326 20.56 18.32 -12.10
CA TYR A 326 20.71 16.87 -12.15
C TYR A 326 20.35 16.29 -13.53
N VAL A 327 19.27 16.76 -14.18
CA VAL A 327 18.92 16.31 -15.54
C VAL A 327 19.99 16.71 -16.56
N ASP A 328 20.51 17.95 -16.48
CA ASP A 328 21.57 18.42 -17.39
C ASP A 328 22.85 17.60 -17.22
N LYS A 329 23.18 17.24 -15.99
CA LYS A 329 24.29 16.34 -15.71
C LYS A 329 24.04 14.93 -16.25
N ALA A 330 22.81 14.41 -16.14
CA ALA A 330 22.43 13.13 -16.74
C ALA A 330 22.60 13.15 -18.26
N LEU A 331 22.12 14.20 -18.92
CA LEU A 331 22.26 14.39 -20.37
C LEU A 331 23.74 14.47 -20.81
N SER A 332 24.55 15.22 -20.07
CA SER A 332 25.99 15.34 -20.35
C SER A 332 26.72 13.99 -20.22
N LEU A 333 26.42 13.21 -19.19
CA LEU A 333 27.01 11.90 -18.97
C LEU A 333 26.52 10.87 -20.01
N ASN A 334 25.26 10.94 -20.38
CA ASN A 334 24.67 10.08 -21.40
C ASN A 334 25.32 10.28 -22.77
N ALA A 335 25.72 11.51 -23.12
CA ALA A 335 26.39 11.84 -24.37
C ALA A 335 27.72 11.10 -24.58
N SER A 336 28.32 10.56 -23.52
CA SER A 336 29.57 9.78 -23.58
C SER A 336 29.36 8.27 -23.66
N LYS A 337 28.11 7.77 -23.66
CA LYS A 337 27.83 6.34 -23.78
C LYS A 337 28.17 5.82 -25.19
N SER A 338 28.63 4.59 -25.26
CA SER A 338 29.05 3.94 -26.51
C SER A 338 27.90 3.27 -27.27
N ASP A 339 26.86 2.84 -26.58
CA ASP A 339 25.66 2.25 -27.21
C ASP A 339 24.74 3.35 -27.70
N ALA A 340 24.64 3.51 -29.02
CA ALA A 340 23.87 4.60 -29.64
C ALA A 340 22.35 4.46 -29.44
N GLU A 341 21.81 3.24 -29.40
CA GLU A 341 20.37 3.01 -29.19
C GLU A 341 19.98 3.31 -27.75
N GLU A 342 20.75 2.80 -26.78
CA GLU A 342 20.56 3.11 -25.36
C GLU A 342 20.72 4.61 -25.12
N GLN A 343 21.76 5.22 -25.65
CA GLN A 343 22.02 6.66 -25.54
C GLN A 343 20.83 7.49 -26.03
N LYS A 344 20.28 7.15 -27.20
CA LYS A 344 19.12 7.85 -27.79
C LYS A 344 17.87 7.69 -26.93
N LEU A 345 17.59 6.46 -26.46
CA LEU A 345 16.43 6.18 -25.62
C LEU A 345 16.49 6.97 -24.32
N GLU A 346 17.64 6.95 -23.65
CA GLU A 346 17.83 7.68 -22.41
C GLU A 346 17.84 9.21 -22.60
N LYS A 347 18.49 9.72 -23.68
CA LYS A 347 18.41 11.16 -24.03
C LYS A 347 16.94 11.61 -24.08
N THR A 348 16.12 10.86 -24.79
CA THR A 348 14.69 11.15 -24.93
C THR A 348 13.99 11.21 -23.58
N ARG A 349 14.22 10.21 -22.72
CA ARG A 349 13.66 10.14 -21.35
C ARG A 349 14.08 11.32 -20.49
N TYR A 350 15.36 11.70 -20.55
CA TYR A 350 15.90 12.82 -19.76
C TYR A 350 15.37 14.16 -20.26
N CYS A 351 15.27 14.33 -21.59
CA CYS A 351 14.69 15.53 -22.19
C CYS A 351 13.19 15.69 -21.83
N ILE A 352 12.42 14.60 -21.74
CA ILE A 352 11.02 14.67 -21.29
C ILE A 352 10.94 15.21 -19.86
N LEU A 353 11.74 14.70 -18.93
CA LEU A 353 11.77 15.21 -17.56
C LEU A 353 12.22 16.67 -17.51
N LYS A 354 13.24 17.04 -18.30
CA LYS A 354 13.70 18.44 -18.42
C LYS A 354 12.56 19.36 -18.87
N GLY A 355 11.83 18.96 -19.92
CA GLY A 355 10.69 19.72 -20.41
C GLY A 355 9.57 19.87 -19.38
N GLN A 356 9.28 18.82 -18.64
CA GLN A 356 8.29 18.86 -17.55
C GLN A 356 8.73 19.81 -16.41
N LEU A 357 10.00 19.80 -16.04
CA LEU A 357 10.59 20.73 -15.06
C LEU A 357 10.51 22.19 -15.53
N LEU A 358 10.82 22.44 -16.81
CA LEU A 358 10.73 23.77 -17.41
C LEU A 358 9.28 24.29 -17.42
N LEU A 359 8.31 23.44 -17.72
CA LEU A 359 6.88 23.80 -17.63
C LEU A 359 6.46 24.11 -16.18
N ASN A 360 6.95 23.32 -15.21
CA ASN A 360 6.66 23.55 -13.79
C ASN A 360 7.30 24.83 -13.25
N LYS A 361 8.48 25.20 -13.77
CA LYS A 361 9.24 26.42 -13.44
C LYS A 361 8.74 27.69 -14.14
N PRO A 362 7.66 27.74 -14.82
CA PRO A 362 7.17 28.63 -15.88
C PRO A 362 8.23 29.17 -16.87
N ASP A 363 9.23 28.36 -17.23
CA ASP A 363 10.18 28.68 -18.31
C ASP A 363 9.65 28.14 -19.64
N TYR A 364 8.58 28.76 -20.12
CA TYR A 364 7.84 28.28 -21.27
C TYR A 364 8.60 28.38 -22.59
N ASP A 365 9.49 29.36 -22.75
CA ASP A 365 10.30 29.49 -23.95
C ASP A 365 11.29 28.35 -24.10
N SER A 366 12.00 28.01 -23.00
CA SER A 366 12.92 26.87 -22.98
C SER A 366 12.19 25.54 -23.14
N ALA A 367 11.02 25.38 -22.52
CA ALA A 367 10.18 24.19 -22.66
C ALA A 367 9.73 24.02 -24.12
N LEU A 368 9.25 25.11 -24.75
CA LEU A 368 8.78 25.10 -26.13
C LEU A 368 9.93 24.70 -27.09
N ALA A 369 11.08 25.33 -26.99
CA ALA A 369 12.23 25.01 -27.85
C ALA A 369 12.63 23.52 -27.73
N LEU A 370 12.66 22.99 -26.51
CA LEU A 370 12.99 21.58 -26.27
C LEU A 370 11.94 20.62 -26.86
N TYR A 371 10.66 20.90 -26.64
CA TYR A 371 9.62 20.03 -27.18
C TYR A 371 9.46 20.13 -28.70
N GLU A 372 9.76 21.28 -29.31
CA GLU A 372 9.83 21.42 -30.78
C GLU A 372 11.00 20.60 -31.36
N GLU A 373 12.18 20.57 -30.70
CA GLU A 373 13.28 19.68 -31.07
C GLU A 373 12.87 18.22 -31.01
N LEU A 374 12.30 17.76 -29.88
CA LEU A 374 11.84 16.39 -29.69
C LEU A 374 10.73 16.01 -30.68
N ASN A 375 9.83 16.93 -30.97
CA ASN A 375 8.77 16.72 -31.94
C ASN A 375 9.32 16.51 -33.37
N ASN A 376 10.33 17.30 -33.76
CA ASN A 376 10.99 17.16 -35.07
C ASN A 376 11.77 15.85 -35.15
N GLU A 377 12.53 15.47 -34.11
CA GLU A 377 13.26 14.20 -34.05
C GLU A 377 12.32 12.97 -34.11
N SER A 378 11.11 13.07 -33.57
CA SER A 378 10.12 11.97 -33.52
C SER A 378 9.22 11.88 -34.76
N GLY A 379 9.26 12.86 -35.67
CA GLY A 379 8.33 12.95 -36.81
C GLY A 379 6.92 13.38 -36.39
N GLY A 380 6.79 14.11 -35.30
CA GLY A 380 5.52 14.70 -34.83
C GLY A 380 4.73 13.80 -33.90
N ALA A 381 5.35 13.33 -32.82
CA ALA A 381 4.65 12.51 -31.84
C ALA A 381 3.57 13.30 -31.06
N PRO A 382 2.33 12.77 -30.92
CA PRO A 382 1.23 13.46 -30.27
C PRO A 382 1.57 14.00 -28.85
N THR A 383 2.37 13.27 -28.09
CA THR A 383 2.77 13.66 -26.72
C THR A 383 3.61 14.95 -26.69
N TYR A 384 4.47 15.16 -27.67
CA TYR A 384 5.25 16.41 -27.75
C TYR A 384 4.40 17.56 -28.25
N LEU A 385 3.51 17.32 -29.20
CA LEU A 385 2.52 18.31 -29.65
C LEU A 385 1.62 18.79 -28.49
N TYR A 386 1.23 17.88 -27.60
CA TYR A 386 0.51 18.24 -26.38
C TYR A 386 1.35 19.15 -25.46
N ALA A 387 2.61 18.81 -25.24
CA ALA A 387 3.51 19.61 -24.42
C ALA A 387 3.81 20.99 -25.04
N ILE A 388 3.92 21.08 -26.36
CA ILE A 388 4.03 22.35 -27.10
C ILE A 388 2.79 23.22 -26.85
N SER A 389 1.58 22.64 -26.89
CA SER A 389 0.35 23.36 -26.58
C SER A 389 0.37 23.92 -25.15
N LEU A 390 0.82 23.12 -24.17
CA LEU A 390 0.96 23.58 -22.78
C LEU A 390 1.95 24.74 -22.64
N ALA A 391 3.11 24.65 -23.31
CA ALA A 391 4.12 25.70 -23.27
C ALA A 391 3.60 27.01 -23.91
N ARG A 392 2.92 26.91 -25.06
CA ARG A 392 2.32 28.07 -25.73
C ARG A 392 1.20 28.72 -24.91
N GLU A 393 0.37 27.92 -24.23
CA GLU A 393 -0.67 28.43 -23.33
C GLU A 393 -0.06 29.14 -22.14
N GLY A 394 0.91 28.52 -21.47
CA GLY A 394 1.62 29.12 -20.33
C GLY A 394 2.34 30.41 -20.70
N ARG A 395 2.89 30.52 -21.91
CA ARG A 395 3.51 31.73 -22.45
C ARG A 395 2.48 32.83 -22.77
N GLY A 396 1.21 32.49 -22.88
CA GLY A 396 0.15 33.43 -23.22
C GLY A 396 -0.03 33.67 -24.73
N ASP A 397 0.30 32.70 -25.55
CA ASP A 397 0.10 32.76 -26.99
C ASP A 397 -1.39 32.82 -27.37
N SER A 398 -1.67 33.24 -28.59
CA SER A 398 -3.05 33.25 -29.09
C SER A 398 -3.67 31.85 -29.06
N ILE A 399 -4.96 31.79 -28.81
CA ILE A 399 -5.70 30.51 -28.71
C ILE A 399 -5.52 29.64 -29.97
N GLY A 400 -5.42 30.25 -31.16
CA GLY A 400 -5.14 29.53 -32.40
C GLY A 400 -3.76 28.85 -32.39
N ALA A 401 -2.76 29.53 -31.85
CA ALA A 401 -1.41 28.98 -31.73
C ALA A 401 -1.36 27.84 -30.67
N VAL A 402 -2.22 27.89 -29.65
CA VAL A 402 -2.34 26.85 -28.61
C VAL A 402 -3.09 25.62 -29.12
N LEU A 403 -4.12 25.81 -29.97
CA LEU A 403 -4.93 24.73 -30.56
C LEU A 403 -4.19 23.97 -31.66
N GLU A 404 -3.45 24.66 -32.52
CA GLU A 404 -2.78 24.07 -33.69
C GLU A 404 -1.99 22.78 -33.40
N PRO A 405 -1.15 22.69 -32.35
CA PRO A 405 -0.48 21.42 -32.03
C PRO A 405 -1.42 20.34 -31.54
N ILE A 406 -2.55 20.67 -30.86
CA ILE A 406 -3.53 19.66 -30.45
C ILE A 406 -4.30 19.12 -31.65
N ASP A 407 -4.69 19.97 -32.61
CA ASP A 407 -5.30 19.57 -33.88
C ASP A 407 -4.37 18.60 -34.63
N SER A 408 -3.08 18.96 -34.71
CA SER A 408 -2.06 18.13 -35.33
C SER A 408 -1.87 16.80 -34.61
N ALA A 409 -1.95 16.77 -33.28
CA ALA A 409 -1.86 15.55 -32.49
C ALA A 409 -3.06 14.62 -32.73
N ILE A 410 -4.28 15.17 -32.75
CA ILE A 410 -5.51 14.40 -32.99
C ILE A 410 -5.48 13.81 -34.40
N ALA A 411 -5.05 14.58 -35.40
CA ALA A 411 -4.95 14.12 -36.78
C ALA A 411 -4.00 12.91 -37.00
N LYS A 412 -3.01 12.74 -36.10
CA LYS A 412 -2.08 11.58 -36.16
C LYS A 412 -2.75 10.24 -35.78
N PHE A 413 -3.86 10.27 -35.05
CA PHE A 413 -4.56 9.05 -34.65
C PHE A 413 -5.45 8.45 -35.77
N GLY A 414 -5.74 9.21 -36.84
CA GLY A 414 -6.58 8.75 -37.92
C GLY A 414 -8.09 8.80 -37.62
N ASN A 415 -8.89 8.11 -38.44
CA ASN A 415 -10.35 8.06 -38.30
C ASN A 415 -10.85 6.63 -38.57
N PRO A 416 -11.61 5.97 -37.66
CA PRO A 416 -12.10 6.53 -36.37
C PRO A 416 -10.98 6.72 -35.35
N LEU A 417 -11.19 7.67 -34.42
CA LEU A 417 -10.23 7.92 -33.33
C LEU A 417 -10.19 6.73 -32.37
N PRO A 418 -9.01 6.23 -31.98
CA PRO A 418 -8.85 5.21 -30.95
C PRO A 418 -8.94 5.82 -29.53
N ALA A 419 -9.05 4.96 -28.50
CA ALA A 419 -9.15 5.40 -27.11
C ALA A 419 -7.94 6.24 -26.63
N GLU A 420 -6.77 6.00 -27.19
CA GLU A 420 -5.53 6.72 -26.89
C GLU A 420 -5.61 8.21 -27.25
N ALA A 421 -6.50 8.59 -28.18
CA ALA A 421 -6.75 9.99 -28.54
C ALA A 421 -7.55 10.77 -27.47
N ALA A 422 -8.16 10.09 -26.51
CA ALA A 422 -9.10 10.70 -25.57
C ALA A 422 -8.53 11.92 -24.84
N ASN A 423 -7.28 11.84 -24.33
CA ASN A 423 -6.67 12.97 -23.61
C ASN A 423 -6.44 14.21 -24.49
N PHE A 424 -6.23 14.03 -25.78
CA PHE A 424 -6.07 15.12 -26.74
C PHE A 424 -7.42 15.74 -27.09
N VAL A 425 -8.44 14.92 -27.27
CA VAL A 425 -9.81 15.36 -27.55
C VAL A 425 -10.39 16.16 -26.37
N ILE A 426 -10.25 15.68 -25.13
CA ILE A 426 -10.73 16.43 -23.97
C ILE A 426 -9.98 17.77 -23.82
N ARG A 427 -8.66 17.76 -24.06
CA ARG A 427 -7.86 18.98 -24.05
C ARG A 427 -8.31 19.98 -25.11
N HIS A 428 -8.58 19.52 -26.32
CA HIS A 428 -9.11 20.34 -27.41
C HIS A 428 -10.44 20.97 -26.99
N GLY A 429 -11.34 20.19 -26.37
CA GLY A 429 -12.61 20.68 -25.85
C GLY A 429 -12.45 21.74 -24.76
N GLN A 430 -11.52 21.57 -23.83
CA GLN A 430 -11.21 22.57 -22.80
C GLN A 430 -10.72 23.89 -23.42
N LEU A 431 -9.81 23.80 -24.39
CA LEU A 431 -9.30 24.97 -25.11
C LEU A 431 -10.39 25.69 -25.89
N ASN A 432 -11.28 24.95 -26.57
CA ASN A 432 -12.44 25.51 -27.26
C ASN A 432 -13.42 26.20 -26.29
N ALA A 433 -13.65 25.60 -25.11
CA ALA A 433 -14.49 26.22 -24.08
C ALA A 433 -13.88 27.53 -23.57
N ASN A 434 -12.56 27.55 -23.31
CA ASN A 434 -11.82 28.76 -22.91
C ASN A 434 -11.85 29.85 -23.98
N ALA A 435 -11.89 29.43 -25.26
CA ALA A 435 -12.03 30.32 -26.41
C ALA A 435 -13.47 30.82 -26.64
N GLY A 436 -14.45 30.39 -25.83
CA GLY A 436 -15.86 30.69 -26.04
C GLY A 436 -16.53 29.90 -27.18
N LYS A 437 -15.85 28.94 -27.78
CA LYS A 437 -16.38 28.05 -28.83
C LYS A 437 -17.12 26.87 -28.19
N TYR A 438 -18.21 27.20 -27.46
CA TYR A 438 -18.87 26.22 -26.58
C TYR A 438 -19.51 25.06 -27.33
N ARG A 439 -19.98 25.25 -28.57
CA ARG A 439 -20.60 24.16 -29.35
C ARG A 439 -19.56 23.15 -29.81
N GLU A 440 -18.41 23.61 -30.24
CA GLU A 440 -17.25 22.80 -30.60
C GLU A 440 -16.74 22.04 -29.37
N ALA A 441 -16.65 22.73 -28.22
CA ALA A 441 -16.26 22.09 -26.95
C ALA A 441 -17.23 20.96 -26.56
N VAL A 442 -18.56 21.14 -26.72
CA VAL A 442 -19.54 20.06 -26.45
C VAL A 442 -19.31 18.86 -27.38
N GLN A 443 -18.97 19.09 -28.65
CA GLN A 443 -18.65 17.99 -29.58
C GLN A 443 -17.43 17.20 -29.12
N ASP A 444 -16.39 17.90 -28.68
CA ASP A 444 -15.17 17.27 -28.16
C ASP A 444 -15.43 16.46 -26.89
N TYR A 445 -16.20 17.01 -25.94
CA TYR A 445 -16.60 16.29 -24.72
C TYR A 445 -17.45 15.06 -25.04
N ASN A 446 -18.35 15.14 -26.01
CA ASN A 446 -19.13 13.99 -26.49
C ASN A 446 -18.23 12.91 -27.10
N GLN A 447 -17.26 13.32 -27.93
CA GLN A 447 -16.28 12.41 -28.53
C GLN A 447 -15.41 11.76 -27.44
N TYR A 448 -14.97 12.51 -26.44
CA TYR A 448 -14.25 11.96 -25.30
C TYR A 448 -15.07 10.91 -24.55
N ALA A 449 -16.33 11.21 -24.21
CA ALA A 449 -17.20 10.24 -23.54
C ALA A 449 -17.39 8.97 -24.37
N TYR A 450 -17.52 9.10 -25.69
CA TYR A 450 -17.60 7.95 -26.61
C TYR A 450 -16.31 7.11 -26.56
N LEU A 451 -15.14 7.74 -26.63
CA LEU A 451 -13.83 7.05 -26.55
C LEU A 451 -13.64 6.34 -25.22
N MET A 452 -14.19 6.90 -24.13
CA MET A 452 -14.17 6.32 -22.78
C MET A 452 -15.32 5.33 -22.53
N HIS A 453 -16.05 4.89 -23.56
CA HIS A 453 -17.23 4.01 -23.43
C HIS A 453 -18.27 4.51 -22.41
N ASN A 454 -18.43 5.81 -22.29
CA ASN A 454 -19.25 6.49 -21.28
C ASN A 454 -18.88 6.17 -19.82
N GLN A 455 -17.70 5.61 -19.58
CA GLN A 455 -17.15 5.42 -18.24
C GLN A 455 -16.42 6.69 -17.78
N VAL A 456 -17.18 7.73 -17.49
CA VAL A 456 -16.67 9.04 -17.10
C VAL A 456 -17.11 9.41 -15.68
N SER A 457 -16.36 10.31 -15.05
CA SER A 457 -16.60 10.72 -13.66
C SER A 457 -17.82 11.64 -13.51
N PRO A 458 -18.39 11.78 -12.30
CA PRO A 458 -19.41 12.81 -12.01
C PRO A 458 -18.95 14.23 -12.37
N VAL A 459 -17.67 14.52 -12.15
CA VAL A 459 -17.05 15.83 -12.48
C VAL A 459 -17.11 16.10 -13.99
N PHE A 460 -16.89 15.09 -14.82
CA PHE A 460 -17.00 15.25 -16.28
C PHE A 460 -18.40 15.71 -16.71
N TYR A 461 -19.45 15.07 -16.19
CA TYR A 461 -20.84 15.48 -16.49
C TYR A 461 -21.11 16.90 -16.02
N TYR A 462 -20.63 17.26 -14.83
CA TYR A 462 -20.74 18.63 -14.33
C TYR A 462 -20.03 19.63 -15.24
N GLU A 463 -18.79 19.38 -15.65
CA GLU A 463 -18.02 20.26 -16.54
C GLU A 463 -18.71 20.41 -17.90
N ARG A 464 -19.14 19.29 -18.53
CA ARG A 464 -19.85 19.34 -19.81
C ARG A 464 -21.14 20.13 -19.67
N SER A 465 -21.90 19.96 -18.59
CA SER A 465 -23.11 20.75 -18.35
C SER A 465 -22.87 22.26 -18.31
N GLN A 466 -21.75 22.71 -17.71
CA GLN A 466 -21.41 24.14 -17.68
C GLN A 466 -21.11 24.67 -19.10
N ILE A 467 -20.45 23.87 -19.92
CA ILE A 467 -20.17 24.20 -21.35
C ILE A 467 -21.49 24.25 -22.12
N GLU A 468 -22.38 23.28 -21.93
CA GLU A 468 -23.72 23.21 -22.55
C GLU A 468 -24.60 24.39 -22.17
N VAL A 469 -24.58 24.82 -20.89
CA VAL A 469 -25.27 26.04 -20.43
C VAL A 469 -24.78 27.26 -21.22
N ASN A 470 -23.47 27.39 -21.39
CA ASN A 470 -22.86 28.47 -22.18
C ASN A 470 -23.17 28.37 -23.66
N ALA A 471 -23.28 27.14 -24.20
CA ALA A 471 -23.74 26.87 -25.55
C ALA A 471 -25.26 27.08 -25.74
N ARG A 472 -26.03 27.42 -24.68
CA ARG A 472 -27.49 27.50 -24.60
C ARG A 472 -28.20 26.18 -24.88
N MET A 473 -27.57 25.06 -24.58
CA MET A 473 -28.09 23.70 -24.71
C MET A 473 -28.64 23.25 -23.34
N TYR A 474 -29.77 23.86 -22.91
CA TYR A 474 -30.25 23.75 -21.51
C TYR A 474 -30.76 22.36 -21.15
N GLN A 475 -31.41 21.62 -22.06
CA GLN A 475 -31.88 20.26 -21.76
C GLN A 475 -30.73 19.27 -21.62
N PRO A 476 -29.76 19.19 -22.54
CA PRO A 476 -28.56 18.40 -22.33
C PRO A 476 -27.84 18.72 -21.01
N ALA A 477 -27.69 20.01 -20.69
CA ALA A 477 -27.06 20.42 -19.43
C ALA A 477 -27.82 19.92 -18.19
N LEU A 478 -29.17 19.91 -18.23
CA LEU A 478 -29.97 19.37 -17.13
C LEU A 478 -29.80 17.85 -16.99
N ASP A 479 -29.75 17.13 -18.12
CA ASP A 479 -29.53 15.69 -18.16
C ASP A 479 -28.17 15.34 -17.58
N ASP A 480 -27.13 16.07 -17.92
CA ASP A 480 -25.78 15.90 -17.40
C ASP A 480 -25.67 16.23 -15.91
N ILE A 481 -26.27 17.33 -15.45
CA ILE A 481 -26.31 17.66 -14.02
C ILE A 481 -27.02 16.54 -13.23
N ASN A 482 -28.15 16.04 -13.74
CA ASN A 482 -28.85 14.94 -13.10
C ASN A 482 -27.99 13.66 -13.05
N LYS A 483 -27.20 13.40 -14.10
CA LYS A 483 -26.27 12.26 -14.12
C LYS A 483 -25.13 12.43 -13.11
N ALA A 484 -24.59 13.65 -12.96
CA ALA A 484 -23.60 13.95 -11.92
C ALA A 484 -24.17 13.73 -10.50
N ILE A 485 -25.43 14.16 -10.26
CA ILE A 485 -26.13 13.93 -8.99
C ILE A 485 -26.37 12.44 -8.73
N GLU A 486 -26.80 11.68 -9.75
CA GLU A 486 -27.01 10.23 -9.63
C GLU A 486 -25.73 9.52 -9.18
N LEU A 487 -24.59 9.88 -9.75
CA LEU A 487 -23.30 9.26 -9.46
C LEU A 487 -22.68 9.73 -8.13
N ALA A 488 -22.97 10.98 -7.71
CA ALA A 488 -22.43 11.56 -6.48
C ALA A 488 -23.51 12.39 -5.73
N PRO A 489 -24.50 11.74 -5.10
CA PRO A 489 -25.68 12.41 -4.53
C PRO A 489 -25.41 13.23 -3.26
N ARG A 490 -24.20 13.22 -2.72
CA ARG A 490 -23.79 14.01 -1.55
C ARG A 490 -22.98 15.25 -1.90
N GLU A 491 -22.77 15.52 -3.20
CA GLU A 491 -22.01 16.68 -3.65
C GLU A 491 -22.94 17.88 -3.86
N SER A 492 -22.87 18.86 -2.94
CA SER A 492 -23.73 20.04 -2.94
C SER A 492 -23.56 20.92 -4.18
N LEU A 493 -22.37 20.89 -4.81
CA LEU A 493 -22.05 21.66 -6.01
C LEU A 493 -22.98 21.33 -7.18
N TYR A 494 -23.32 20.05 -7.37
CA TYR A 494 -24.18 19.63 -8.48
C TYR A 494 -25.64 20.08 -8.29
N TYR A 495 -26.13 20.10 -7.06
CA TYR A 495 -27.45 20.66 -6.77
C TYR A 495 -27.49 22.19 -6.98
N MET A 496 -26.38 22.87 -6.66
CA MET A 496 -26.26 24.30 -6.97
C MET A 496 -26.24 24.58 -8.47
N ALA A 497 -25.54 23.76 -9.25
CA ALA A 497 -25.56 23.85 -10.72
C ALA A 497 -26.97 23.62 -11.26
N LYS A 498 -27.71 22.62 -10.73
CA LYS A 498 -29.11 22.37 -11.07
C LYS A 498 -30.00 23.58 -10.74
N ALA A 499 -29.85 24.15 -9.56
CA ALA A 499 -30.61 25.34 -9.14
C ALA A 499 -30.32 26.56 -10.03
N ALA A 500 -29.06 26.80 -10.37
CA ALA A 500 -28.62 27.89 -11.23
C ALA A 500 -29.18 27.74 -12.66
N LEU A 501 -29.21 26.53 -13.20
CA LEU A 501 -29.81 26.25 -14.50
C LEU A 501 -31.34 26.39 -14.43
N ALA A 502 -31.98 25.79 -13.42
CA ALA A 502 -33.45 25.81 -13.24
C ALA A 502 -33.98 27.25 -13.12
N VAL A 503 -33.32 28.12 -12.36
CA VAL A 503 -33.73 29.53 -12.26
C VAL A 503 -33.59 30.28 -13.60
N ARG A 504 -32.56 29.96 -14.38
CA ARG A 504 -32.33 30.57 -15.70
C ARG A 504 -33.42 30.22 -16.71
N VAL A 505 -33.97 28.99 -16.60
CA VAL A 505 -35.06 28.52 -17.49
C VAL A 505 -36.44 28.61 -16.85
N SER A 506 -36.57 29.33 -15.71
CA SER A 506 -37.80 29.56 -14.97
C SER A 506 -38.49 28.30 -14.40
N MET A 507 -37.73 27.23 -14.17
CA MET A 507 -38.17 26.01 -13.48
C MET A 507 -38.04 26.20 -11.97
N PHE A 508 -38.92 27.03 -11.40
CA PHE A 508 -38.76 27.52 -10.02
C PHE A 508 -38.97 26.43 -8.96
N ASP A 509 -39.83 25.42 -9.22
CA ASP A 509 -40.04 24.31 -8.28
C ASP A 509 -38.77 23.44 -8.14
N GLU A 510 -38.16 23.05 -9.24
CA GLU A 510 -36.91 22.31 -9.30
C GLU A 510 -35.75 23.12 -8.70
N CYS A 511 -35.74 24.42 -8.92
CA CYS A 511 -34.76 25.32 -8.32
C CYS A 511 -34.88 25.32 -6.79
N ILE A 512 -36.09 25.43 -6.24
CA ILE A 512 -36.34 25.41 -4.79
C ILE A 512 -35.88 24.09 -4.18
N GLU A 513 -36.25 22.94 -4.78
CA GLU A 513 -35.85 21.61 -4.30
C GLU A 513 -34.32 21.43 -4.32
N ALA A 514 -33.68 21.82 -5.41
CA ALA A 514 -32.23 21.74 -5.56
C ALA A 514 -31.51 22.62 -4.52
N CYS A 515 -31.94 23.88 -4.33
CA CYS A 515 -31.35 24.75 -3.30
C CYS A 515 -31.52 24.18 -1.88
N GLN A 516 -32.73 23.70 -1.55
CA GLN A 516 -33.00 23.09 -0.25
C GLN A 516 -32.10 21.85 0.00
N THR A 517 -31.89 21.06 -1.05
CA THR A 517 -30.99 19.89 -0.95
C THR A 517 -29.56 20.31 -0.79
N ALA A 518 -29.07 21.29 -1.56
CA ALA A 518 -27.72 21.83 -1.41
C ALA A 518 -27.49 22.36 0.03
N LEU A 519 -28.46 23.09 0.60
CA LEU A 519 -28.38 23.64 1.95
C LEU A 519 -28.44 22.57 3.05
N ARG A 520 -29.13 21.43 2.83
CA ARG A 520 -29.07 20.29 3.74
C ARG A 520 -27.69 19.65 3.76
N LEU A 521 -27.02 19.61 2.62
CA LEU A 521 -25.67 19.06 2.50
C LEU A 521 -24.60 20.03 3.02
N ASN A 522 -24.77 21.32 2.72
CA ASN A 522 -23.86 22.38 3.16
C ASN A 522 -24.64 23.67 3.42
N SER A 523 -24.92 23.98 4.67
CA SER A 523 -25.68 25.17 5.10
C SER A 523 -24.93 26.49 4.98
N THR A 524 -23.66 26.49 4.56
CA THR A 524 -22.83 27.70 4.43
C THR A 524 -22.85 28.30 3.02
N ILE A 525 -23.55 27.69 2.07
CA ILE A 525 -23.62 28.17 0.67
C ILE A 525 -24.49 29.41 0.57
N ILE A 526 -23.88 30.57 0.48
CA ILE A 526 -24.57 31.88 0.43
C ILE A 526 -25.47 31.99 -0.80
N ASP A 527 -24.94 31.60 -1.97
CA ASP A 527 -25.69 31.64 -3.23
C ASP A 527 -26.97 30.79 -3.19
N ALA A 528 -26.98 29.70 -2.44
CA ALA A 528 -28.16 28.86 -2.31
C ALA A 528 -29.32 29.59 -1.66
N TYR A 529 -29.07 30.36 -0.60
CA TYR A 529 -30.11 31.19 0.04
C TYR A 529 -30.62 32.28 -0.90
N ARG A 530 -29.74 32.95 -1.64
CA ARG A 530 -30.12 33.99 -2.62
C ARG A 530 -30.97 33.43 -3.74
N ILE A 531 -30.54 32.32 -4.37
CA ILE A 531 -31.25 31.67 -5.48
C ILE A 531 -32.59 31.12 -4.99
N LEU A 532 -32.63 30.48 -3.82
CA LEU A 532 -33.82 29.96 -3.17
C LEU A 532 -34.85 31.10 -2.92
N GLY A 533 -34.40 32.19 -2.31
CA GLY A 533 -35.26 33.34 -2.03
C GLY A 533 -35.80 33.97 -3.30
N TYR A 534 -35.01 34.11 -4.35
CA TYR A 534 -35.49 34.60 -5.65
C TYR A 534 -36.55 33.66 -6.27
N ALA A 535 -36.30 32.35 -6.28
CA ALA A 535 -37.23 31.36 -6.84
C ALA A 535 -38.56 31.34 -6.05
N GLN A 536 -38.53 31.43 -4.73
CA GLN A 536 -39.72 31.52 -3.87
C GLN A 536 -40.53 32.82 -4.14
N PHE A 537 -39.85 33.95 -4.35
CA PHE A 537 -40.49 35.17 -4.74
C PHE A 537 -41.26 35.04 -6.06
N GLN A 538 -40.62 34.42 -7.07
CA GLN A 538 -41.27 34.17 -8.37
C GLN A 538 -42.48 33.24 -8.28
N LYS A 539 -42.48 32.33 -7.29
CA LYS A 539 -43.62 31.44 -6.98
C LYS A 539 -44.70 32.12 -6.12
N GLY A 540 -44.50 33.37 -5.67
CA GLY A 540 -45.42 34.13 -4.84
C GLY A 540 -45.28 33.94 -3.33
N ASP A 541 -44.36 33.08 -2.87
CA ASP A 541 -44.06 32.93 -1.44
C ASP A 541 -43.10 34.03 -0.97
N LYS A 542 -43.68 35.21 -0.78
CA LYS A 542 -42.95 36.42 -0.38
C LYS A 542 -42.32 36.30 1.02
N THR A 543 -42.94 35.54 1.92
CA THR A 543 -42.47 35.38 3.30
C THR A 543 -41.18 34.58 3.34
N SER A 544 -41.19 33.38 2.76
CA SER A 544 -39.98 32.53 2.71
C SER A 544 -38.88 33.19 1.86
N ALA A 545 -39.26 33.83 0.76
CA ALA A 545 -38.34 34.59 -0.09
C ALA A 545 -37.57 35.64 0.70
N ARG A 546 -38.30 36.47 1.49
CA ARG A 546 -37.69 37.50 2.31
C ARG A 546 -36.72 36.91 3.34
N THR A 547 -37.13 35.86 4.05
CA THR A 547 -36.30 35.18 5.04
C THR A 547 -34.97 34.68 4.45
N ASN A 548 -35.01 34.01 3.27
CA ASN A 548 -33.83 33.49 2.64
C ASN A 548 -32.91 34.58 2.06
N LEU A 549 -33.47 35.63 1.49
CA LEU A 549 -32.71 36.78 1.00
C LEU A 549 -32.05 37.56 2.16
N ASP A 550 -32.77 37.76 3.28
CA ASP A 550 -32.21 38.38 4.48
C ASP A 550 -31.04 37.54 5.01
N LYS A 551 -31.18 36.20 5.03
CA LYS A 551 -30.10 35.28 5.43
C LYS A 551 -28.88 35.42 4.53
N ALA A 552 -29.06 35.45 3.21
CA ALA A 552 -27.95 35.68 2.28
C ALA A 552 -27.28 37.04 2.50
N ALA A 553 -28.09 38.10 2.72
CA ALA A 553 -27.60 39.45 2.99
C ALA A 553 -26.81 39.55 4.31
N GLU A 554 -27.25 38.86 5.38
CA GLU A 554 -26.54 38.73 6.65
C GLU A 554 -25.19 38.04 6.49
N MET A 555 -25.11 37.06 5.59
CA MET A 555 -23.87 36.35 5.23
C MET A 555 -22.98 37.15 4.27
N GLY A 556 -23.36 38.36 3.89
CA GLY A 556 -22.55 39.28 3.10
C GLY A 556 -22.87 39.35 1.61
N ASP A 557 -23.98 38.75 1.13
CA ASP A 557 -24.35 38.79 -0.29
C ASP A 557 -24.96 40.17 -0.68
N GLU A 558 -24.19 41.00 -1.35
CA GLU A 558 -24.63 42.31 -1.83
C GLU A 558 -25.72 42.21 -2.91
N THR A 559 -25.78 41.12 -3.66
CA THR A 559 -26.82 40.88 -4.65
C THR A 559 -28.16 40.59 -3.96
N ALA A 560 -28.15 39.85 -2.86
CA ALA A 560 -29.35 39.64 -2.05
C ALA A 560 -29.90 40.96 -1.47
N LYS A 561 -29.02 41.86 -0.97
CA LYS A 561 -29.42 43.20 -0.51
C LYS A 561 -30.10 44.00 -1.62
N LYS A 562 -29.57 43.96 -2.84
CA LYS A 562 -30.20 44.63 -4.01
C LYS A 562 -31.53 43.98 -4.36
N LEU A 563 -31.63 42.65 -4.34
CA LEU A 563 -32.89 41.96 -4.60
C LEU A 563 -33.96 42.31 -3.57
N ILE A 564 -33.61 42.39 -2.29
CA ILE A 564 -34.54 42.82 -1.22
C ILE A 564 -35.09 44.22 -1.51
N SER A 565 -34.22 45.18 -1.82
CA SER A 565 -34.64 46.55 -2.12
C SER A 565 -35.50 46.64 -3.37
N THR A 566 -35.26 45.77 -4.38
CA THR A 566 -36.01 45.81 -5.65
C THR A 566 -37.37 45.09 -5.56
N LEU A 567 -37.39 43.92 -4.88
CA LEU A 567 -38.55 43.03 -4.89
C LEU A 567 -39.58 43.34 -3.78
N PHE A 568 -39.13 44.00 -2.69
CA PHE A 568 -39.95 44.24 -1.50
C PHE A 568 -40.13 45.72 -1.17
N THR A 569 -39.73 46.64 -2.06
CA THR A 569 -40.07 48.04 -1.94
C THR A 569 -41.53 48.24 -2.37
N PRO A 570 -42.33 49.04 -1.66
CA PRO A 570 -43.74 49.28 -1.96
C PRO A 570 -43.95 49.88 -3.33
#